data_1122dcaf310a5d4c59a2e85f9615ac42
#
_entry.id   1122dcaf310a5d4c59a2e85f9615ac42
#
_cell.length_a   1.000
_cell.length_b   1.000
_cell.length_c   1.000
_cell.angle_alpha   90.00
_cell.angle_beta   90.00
_cell.angle_gamma   90.00
#
_symmetry.space_group_name_H-M   'P 1'
#
loop_
_entity.id
_entity.type
_entity.pdbx_description
1 polymer ?
#
loop_
_entity_poly.entity_id
_entity_poly.type
_entity_poly.pdbx_seq_one_letter_code
_entity_poly.pdbx_strand_id
1 'polypeptide(L)'
;MLADREAAYQKDRTVIKPTPAMYKNEYPYLKEVDSLALANVQLDLQDAYHRFFTVKGTGHPKFKSRKRSRNSYTTNNQNGTVAIDREHNTIRLPKIGLVRAKLHRLPCEDWILKAATVSRDSKGDYYCSVLFEYKDAFVPVEHPENNAIGLDYKSDGLYTDSEGNQCGSPKYYRKGQKRLKKAQRKLRHKQPGSNNYKKACRKIGKEHVHIANQRKDYLHKISTEITNQYDMVCVEDLDMKVMSNKGFGNGKATMDNGYGMFCNMLRYKLADRGKAYVRIDKWYPSSQTCSCCGSVHPELKDLTIRSWVCCDCKAEHDRDVNAAINIKEEGIRQFLAG
;
A
#
# COMPACT_ATOMS: atom_id res chain seq x y z
N MET A 1 -29.24 -3.97 -3.88
CA MET A 1 -28.39 -3.45 -5.00
C MET A 1 -27.65 -4.57 -5.74
N LEU A 2 -26.69 -5.31 -5.13
CA LEU A 2 -25.98 -6.40 -5.83
C LEU A 2 -26.94 -7.50 -6.24
N ALA A 3 -27.75 -8.04 -5.31
CA ALA A 3 -28.71 -9.09 -5.57
C ALA A 3 -29.73 -8.71 -6.66
N ASP A 4 -30.25 -7.49 -6.63
CA ASP A 4 -31.27 -7.06 -7.60
C ASP A 4 -30.69 -6.90 -9.00
N ARG A 5 -29.45 -6.41 -9.10
CA ARG A 5 -28.72 -6.36 -10.36
C ARG A 5 -28.48 -7.76 -10.94
N GLU A 6 -28.11 -8.71 -10.10
CA GLU A 6 -27.93 -10.12 -10.50
C GLU A 6 -29.26 -10.75 -10.91
N ALA A 7 -30.33 -10.53 -10.14
CA ALA A 7 -31.65 -11.06 -10.44
C ALA A 7 -32.23 -10.52 -11.77
N ALA A 8 -32.09 -9.21 -12.01
CA ALA A 8 -32.53 -8.61 -13.28
C ALA A 8 -31.73 -9.17 -14.46
N TYR A 9 -30.42 -9.32 -14.32
CA TYR A 9 -29.59 -9.88 -15.37
C TYR A 9 -29.90 -11.36 -15.66
N GLN A 10 -30.20 -12.15 -14.63
CA GLN A 10 -30.59 -13.56 -14.82
C GLN A 10 -31.96 -13.70 -15.48
N LYS A 11 -32.90 -12.78 -15.17
CA LYS A 11 -34.27 -12.83 -15.68
C LYS A 11 -34.35 -12.52 -17.17
N ASP A 12 -33.77 -11.39 -17.60
CA ASP A 12 -33.97 -10.87 -18.94
C ASP A 12 -32.70 -10.20 -19.56
N ARG A 13 -31.53 -10.47 -18.98
CA ARG A 13 -30.24 -9.87 -19.35
C ARG A 13 -30.16 -8.34 -19.18
N THR A 14 -31.11 -7.74 -18.47
CA THR A 14 -31.13 -6.30 -18.23
C THR A 14 -30.08 -5.89 -17.20
N VAL A 15 -29.28 -4.85 -17.53
CA VAL A 15 -28.30 -4.27 -16.61
C VAL A 15 -28.92 -3.08 -15.90
N ILE A 16 -29.46 -3.29 -14.71
CA ILE A 16 -29.95 -2.22 -13.85
C ILE A 16 -28.84 -1.59 -13.02
N LYS A 17 -29.00 -0.31 -12.66
CA LYS A 17 -28.09 0.44 -11.77
C LYS A 17 -28.87 0.91 -10.53
N PRO A 18 -29.17 0.03 -9.59
CA PRO A 18 -29.96 0.41 -8.43
C PRO A 18 -29.21 1.43 -7.57
N THR A 19 -29.96 2.41 -7.06
CA THR A 19 -29.43 3.45 -6.17
C THR A 19 -29.84 3.20 -4.73
N PRO A 20 -29.06 3.65 -3.72
CA PRO A 20 -29.45 3.49 -2.31
C PRO A 20 -30.77 4.17 -1.95
N ALA A 21 -31.15 5.22 -2.70
CA ALA A 21 -32.40 5.95 -2.48
C ALA A 21 -33.64 5.03 -2.65
N MET A 22 -33.59 4.09 -3.59
CA MET A 22 -34.69 3.14 -3.86
C MET A 22 -35.02 2.25 -2.66
N TYR A 23 -34.08 2.03 -1.77
CA TYR A 23 -34.22 1.13 -0.61
C TYR A 23 -34.61 1.84 0.69
N LYS A 24 -34.65 3.19 0.70
CA LYS A 24 -34.89 3.96 1.94
C LYS A 24 -36.30 3.76 2.54
N ASN A 25 -37.26 3.37 1.74
CA ASN A 25 -38.61 3.08 2.23
C ASN A 25 -38.71 1.68 2.83
N GLU A 26 -38.06 0.71 2.21
CA GLU A 26 -38.00 -0.67 2.68
C GLU A 26 -37.07 -0.79 3.90
N TYR A 27 -35.96 -0.03 3.93
CA TYR A 27 -34.97 -0.02 5.01
C TYR A 27 -34.85 1.38 5.63
N PRO A 28 -35.75 1.77 6.55
CA PRO A 28 -35.80 3.14 7.10
C PRO A 28 -34.51 3.61 7.75
N TYR A 29 -33.70 2.72 8.35
CA TYR A 29 -32.42 3.03 8.96
C TYR A 29 -31.40 3.65 7.97
N LEU A 30 -31.58 3.48 6.66
CA LEU A 30 -30.74 4.14 5.64
C LEU A 30 -30.94 5.66 5.62
N LYS A 31 -32.04 6.19 6.19
CA LYS A 31 -32.26 7.63 6.33
C LYS A 31 -31.37 8.25 7.43
N GLU A 32 -30.91 7.45 8.37
CA GLU A 32 -29.98 7.88 9.44
C GLU A 32 -28.53 7.98 8.92
N VAL A 33 -28.22 7.28 7.82
CA VAL A 33 -26.88 7.27 7.21
C VAL A 33 -26.73 8.46 6.27
N ASP A 34 -25.55 9.03 6.22
CA ASP A 34 -25.20 10.09 5.26
C ASP A 34 -25.42 9.64 3.81
N SER A 35 -26.16 10.46 3.06
CA SER A 35 -26.53 10.17 1.67
C SER A 35 -25.33 10.08 0.74
N LEU A 36 -24.29 10.88 0.96
CA LEU A 36 -23.05 10.83 0.17
C LEU A 36 -22.22 9.58 0.47
N ALA A 37 -22.23 9.12 1.72
CA ALA A 37 -21.64 7.82 2.06
C ALA A 37 -22.37 6.66 1.38
N LEU A 38 -23.70 6.71 1.29
CA LEU A 38 -24.48 5.72 0.54
C LEU A 38 -24.20 5.77 -0.97
N ALA A 39 -24.04 6.98 -1.54
CA ALA A 39 -23.67 7.16 -2.95
C ALA A 39 -22.28 6.54 -3.23
N ASN A 40 -21.29 6.69 -2.33
CA ASN A 40 -20.00 6.06 -2.49
C ASN A 40 -20.10 4.51 -2.51
N VAL A 41 -21.01 3.90 -1.74
CA VAL A 41 -21.24 2.44 -1.80
C VAL A 41 -21.77 2.02 -3.18
N GLN A 42 -22.60 2.85 -3.82
CA GLN A 42 -23.06 2.60 -5.19
C GLN A 42 -21.90 2.68 -6.19
N LEU A 43 -21.04 3.70 -6.07
CA LEU A 43 -19.83 3.84 -6.91
C LEU A 43 -18.88 2.65 -6.72
N ASP A 44 -18.63 2.24 -5.47
CA ASP A 44 -17.82 1.04 -5.15
C ASP A 44 -18.35 -0.22 -5.87
N LEU A 45 -19.68 -0.38 -5.95
CA LEU A 45 -20.30 -1.51 -6.64
C LEU A 45 -20.10 -1.41 -8.16
N GLN A 46 -20.25 -0.21 -8.73
CA GLN A 46 -20.01 0.03 -10.15
C GLN A 46 -18.55 -0.23 -10.53
N ASP A 47 -17.62 0.26 -9.72
CA ASP A 47 -16.18 0.01 -9.90
C ASP A 47 -15.82 -1.47 -9.79
N ALA A 48 -16.45 -2.20 -8.86
CA ALA A 48 -16.23 -3.63 -8.72
C ALA A 48 -16.66 -4.40 -9.99
N TYR A 49 -17.79 -4.02 -10.60
CA TYR A 49 -18.22 -4.59 -11.88
C TYR A 49 -17.32 -4.15 -13.03
N HIS A 50 -16.92 -2.88 -13.08
CA HIS A 50 -16.00 -2.39 -14.11
C HIS A 50 -14.71 -3.20 -14.11
N ARG A 51 -14.10 -3.37 -12.94
CA ARG A 51 -12.87 -4.18 -12.77
C ARG A 51 -13.07 -5.65 -13.12
N PHE A 52 -14.22 -6.21 -12.83
CA PHE A 52 -14.54 -7.58 -13.21
C PHE A 52 -14.50 -7.79 -14.72
N PHE A 53 -15.00 -6.83 -15.51
CA PHE A 53 -15.03 -6.90 -16.96
C PHE A 53 -13.72 -6.47 -17.64
N THR A 54 -12.95 -5.56 -17.03
CA THR A 54 -11.78 -4.93 -17.69
C THR A 54 -10.44 -5.47 -17.20
N VAL A 55 -10.35 -5.98 -15.97
CA VAL A 55 -9.09 -6.42 -15.37
C VAL A 55 -9.03 -7.93 -15.29
N LYS A 56 -8.16 -8.54 -16.11
CA LYS A 56 -7.94 -10.00 -16.14
C LYS A 56 -7.62 -10.54 -14.73
N GLY A 57 -8.30 -11.61 -14.33
CA GLY A 57 -8.11 -12.25 -13.02
C GLY A 57 -8.91 -11.64 -11.87
N THR A 58 -9.70 -10.59 -12.11
CA THR A 58 -10.63 -10.05 -11.11
C THR A 58 -11.89 -10.93 -11.05
N GLY A 59 -12.21 -11.41 -9.85
CA GLY A 59 -13.43 -12.22 -9.64
C GLY A 59 -14.70 -11.36 -9.61
N HIS A 60 -15.87 -12.04 -9.80
CA HIS A 60 -17.18 -11.40 -9.69
C HIS A 60 -17.37 -10.68 -8.33
N PRO A 61 -18.05 -9.53 -8.27
CA PRO A 61 -18.37 -8.82 -7.03
C PRO A 61 -19.07 -9.71 -6.01
N LYS A 62 -18.64 -9.65 -4.75
CA LYS A 62 -19.18 -10.47 -3.66
C LYS A 62 -19.73 -9.61 -2.53
N PHE A 63 -20.73 -10.12 -1.81
CA PHE A 63 -21.23 -9.47 -0.62
C PHE A 63 -20.14 -9.25 0.41
N LYS A 64 -20.03 -8.00 0.91
CA LYS A 64 -19.15 -7.67 2.02
C LYS A 64 -19.75 -8.23 3.32
N SER A 65 -18.99 -9.05 4.05
CA SER A 65 -19.42 -9.53 5.37
C SER A 65 -18.79 -8.69 6.47
N ARG A 66 -19.51 -8.47 7.56
CA ARG A 66 -19.02 -7.73 8.75
C ARG A 66 -17.69 -8.28 9.30
N LYS A 67 -17.47 -9.61 9.17
CA LYS A 67 -16.26 -10.28 9.67
C LYS A 67 -15.04 -10.10 8.78
N ARG A 68 -15.22 -9.82 7.48
CA ARG A 68 -14.15 -9.79 6.47
C ARG A 68 -13.93 -8.41 5.86
N SER A 69 -14.81 -7.47 6.10
CA SER A 69 -14.72 -6.11 5.55
C SER A 69 -13.99 -5.18 6.49
N ARG A 70 -13.31 -4.17 5.94
CA ARG A 70 -12.83 -3.04 6.73
C ARG A 70 -14.04 -2.28 7.27
N ASN A 71 -13.98 -1.90 8.54
CA ASN A 71 -14.96 -1.02 9.13
C ASN A 71 -14.62 0.42 8.74
N SER A 72 -15.02 0.82 7.53
CA SER A 72 -14.78 2.17 7.00
C SER A 72 -15.91 2.61 6.09
N TYR A 73 -16.14 3.92 6.02
CA TYR A 73 -16.99 4.55 5.03
C TYR A 73 -16.33 5.85 4.56
N THR A 74 -16.64 6.25 3.34
CA THR A 74 -16.21 7.52 2.75
C THR A 74 -17.40 8.41 2.50
N THR A 75 -17.29 9.69 2.83
CA THR A 75 -18.26 10.74 2.48
C THR A 75 -17.57 11.85 1.72
N ASN A 76 -18.22 12.38 0.71
CA ASN A 76 -17.71 13.51 -0.06
C ASN A 76 -18.08 14.82 0.64
N ASN A 77 -17.26 15.85 0.45
CA ASN A 77 -17.58 17.19 0.91
C ASN A 77 -18.37 17.93 -0.17
N GLN A 78 -19.62 18.19 0.10
CA GLN A 78 -20.45 19.07 -0.72
C GLN A 78 -20.92 20.25 0.13
N ASN A 79 -20.64 21.47 -0.31
CA ASN A 79 -21.07 22.70 0.39
C ASN A 79 -20.65 22.74 1.88
N GLY A 80 -19.44 22.27 2.20
CA GLY A 80 -18.93 22.33 3.57
C GLY A 80 -19.55 21.33 4.54
N THR A 81 -20.15 20.22 4.06
CA THR A 81 -20.71 19.16 4.93
C THR A 81 -19.64 18.46 5.77
N VAL A 82 -18.40 18.44 5.30
CA VAL A 82 -17.22 18.03 6.05
C VAL A 82 -16.34 19.24 6.31
N ALA A 83 -15.95 19.49 7.55
CA ALA A 83 -15.07 20.60 7.91
C ALA A 83 -14.09 20.21 9.03
N ILE A 84 -12.91 20.84 9.02
CA ILE A 84 -11.90 20.70 10.08
C ILE A 84 -11.82 22.03 10.81
N ASP A 85 -12.04 21.97 12.12
CA ASP A 85 -11.82 23.09 13.02
C ASP A 85 -10.47 22.90 13.73
N ARG A 86 -9.54 23.80 13.43
CA ARG A 86 -8.16 23.75 13.92
C ARG A 86 -8.07 24.23 15.36
N GLU A 87 -8.86 25.21 15.74
CA GLU A 87 -8.82 25.83 17.06
C GLU A 87 -9.37 24.88 18.12
N HIS A 88 -10.49 24.22 17.83
CA HIS A 88 -11.13 23.29 18.76
C HIS A 88 -10.71 21.82 18.59
N ASN A 89 -9.81 21.51 17.63
CA ASN A 89 -9.39 20.15 17.31
C ASN A 89 -10.58 19.22 17.05
N THR A 90 -11.51 19.66 16.19
CA THR A 90 -12.69 18.89 15.81
C THR A 90 -12.81 18.69 14.31
N ILE A 91 -13.50 17.62 13.93
CA ILE A 91 -13.91 17.35 12.54
C ILE A 91 -15.44 17.27 12.54
N ARG A 92 -16.08 18.04 11.68
CA ARG A 92 -17.51 17.93 11.41
C ARG A 92 -17.73 16.86 10.33
N LEU A 93 -18.62 15.91 10.63
CA LEU A 93 -19.01 14.84 9.72
C LEU A 93 -20.53 14.84 9.54
N PRO A 94 -21.04 14.59 8.31
CA PRO A 94 -22.49 14.52 8.07
C PRO A 94 -23.18 13.51 8.98
N LYS A 95 -24.35 13.83 9.50
CA LYS A 95 -25.17 13.02 10.42
C LYS A 95 -24.54 12.74 11.79
N ILE A 96 -23.23 12.86 11.96
CA ILE A 96 -22.52 12.60 13.23
C ILE A 96 -22.31 13.92 14.00
N GLY A 97 -22.11 15.03 13.27
CA GLY A 97 -21.82 16.34 13.87
C GLY A 97 -20.31 16.51 14.16
N LEU A 98 -20.01 17.30 15.20
CA LEU A 98 -18.64 17.60 15.61
C LEU A 98 -18.04 16.43 16.40
N VAL A 99 -16.87 15.96 15.97
CA VAL A 99 -16.12 14.88 16.62
C VAL A 99 -14.74 15.40 17.02
N ARG A 100 -14.37 15.22 18.27
CA ARG A 100 -13.02 15.53 18.74
C ARG A 100 -11.99 14.68 18.00
N ALA A 101 -10.94 15.31 17.47
CA ALA A 101 -9.92 14.65 16.67
C ALA A 101 -8.53 15.15 17.05
N LYS A 102 -7.54 14.27 17.00
CA LYS A 102 -6.13 14.67 17.08
C LYS A 102 -5.65 14.98 15.66
N LEU A 103 -5.47 16.25 15.35
CA LEU A 103 -4.99 16.72 14.07
C LEU A 103 -3.46 16.60 14.01
N HIS A 104 -2.95 15.69 13.17
CA HIS A 104 -1.51 15.44 13.05
C HIS A 104 -0.86 16.27 11.95
N ARG A 105 -1.63 16.58 10.91
CA ARG A 105 -1.27 17.42 9.79
C ARG A 105 -2.39 18.39 9.54
N LEU A 106 -2.01 19.63 9.30
CA LEU A 106 -2.95 20.66 8.87
C LEU A 106 -2.69 20.92 7.39
N PRO A 107 -3.74 20.94 6.57
CA PRO A 107 -3.62 21.34 5.17
C PRO A 107 -3.23 22.81 5.07
N CYS A 108 -2.66 23.23 3.95
CA CYS A 108 -2.53 24.64 3.63
C CYS A 108 -3.92 25.29 3.46
N GLU A 109 -4.01 26.60 3.58
CA GLU A 109 -5.30 27.29 3.59
C GLU A 109 -6.01 27.27 2.23
N ASP A 110 -5.24 27.18 1.15
CA ASP A 110 -5.68 27.11 -0.24
C ASP A 110 -6.14 25.70 -0.68
N TRP A 111 -5.96 24.70 0.17
CA TRP A 111 -6.33 23.31 -0.14
C TRP A 111 -7.84 23.08 0.03
N ILE A 112 -8.45 22.52 -1.01
CA ILE A 112 -9.90 22.25 -1.05
C ILE A 112 -10.20 20.86 -0.53
N LEU A 113 -10.95 20.77 0.57
CA LEU A 113 -11.39 19.51 1.14
C LEU A 113 -12.44 18.83 0.23
N LYS A 114 -12.16 17.62 -0.27
CA LYS A 114 -13.01 16.86 -1.21
C LYS A 114 -13.79 15.73 -0.56
N ALA A 115 -13.16 14.99 0.32
CA ALA A 115 -13.77 13.82 0.95
C ALA A 115 -13.13 13.48 2.30
N ALA A 116 -13.85 12.74 3.13
CA ALA A 116 -13.35 12.16 4.37
C ALA A 116 -13.68 10.67 4.43
N THR A 117 -12.67 9.85 4.75
CA THR A 117 -12.84 8.42 5.01
C THR A 117 -12.63 8.12 6.48
N VAL A 118 -13.69 7.71 7.15
CA VAL A 118 -13.64 7.28 8.56
C VAL A 118 -13.41 5.78 8.59
N SER A 119 -12.44 5.34 9.38
CA SER A 119 -12.10 3.93 9.54
C SER A 119 -11.89 3.58 11.01
N ARG A 120 -12.15 2.30 11.34
CA ARG A 120 -11.90 1.75 12.67
C ARG A 120 -10.88 0.63 12.57
N ASP A 121 -9.85 0.69 13.41
CA ASP A 121 -8.84 -0.35 13.47
C ASP A 121 -9.25 -1.56 14.34
N SER A 122 -8.39 -2.58 14.37
CA SER A 122 -8.63 -3.80 15.14
C SER A 122 -8.52 -3.62 16.67
N LYS A 123 -7.97 -2.49 17.16
CA LYS A 123 -7.99 -2.10 18.59
C LYS A 123 -9.33 -1.48 18.97
N GLY A 124 -10.03 -0.92 17.98
CA GLY A 124 -11.26 -0.17 18.17
C GLY A 124 -11.09 1.35 18.09
N ASP A 125 -9.90 1.84 17.74
CA ASP A 125 -9.62 3.26 17.54
C ASP A 125 -10.13 3.72 16.19
N TYR A 126 -10.59 4.98 16.12
CA TYR A 126 -11.10 5.58 14.90
C TYR A 126 -10.07 6.53 14.29
N TYR A 127 -10.01 6.53 12.96
CA TYR A 127 -9.16 7.40 12.17
C TYR A 127 -10.00 8.05 11.08
N CYS A 128 -9.71 9.30 10.78
CA CYS A 128 -10.28 10.03 9.66
C CYS A 128 -9.16 10.42 8.70
N SER A 129 -9.22 9.90 7.47
CA SER A 129 -8.35 10.31 6.37
C SER A 129 -9.09 11.32 5.53
N VAL A 130 -8.54 12.51 5.37
CA VAL A 130 -9.16 13.59 4.61
C VAL A 130 -8.42 13.77 3.29
N LEU A 131 -9.17 13.82 2.20
CA LEU A 131 -8.69 14.07 0.86
C LEU A 131 -8.80 15.56 0.56
N PHE A 132 -7.70 16.15 0.12
CA PHE A 132 -7.62 17.52 -0.36
C PHE A 132 -7.23 17.56 -1.82
N GLU A 133 -7.71 18.55 -2.52
CA GLU A 133 -7.27 18.98 -3.84
C GLU A 133 -6.48 20.28 -3.68
N TYR A 134 -5.38 20.39 -4.38
CA TYR A 134 -4.57 21.60 -4.47
C TYR A 134 -4.17 21.83 -5.93
N LYS A 135 -3.92 23.10 -6.28
CA LYS A 135 -3.69 23.52 -7.67
C LYS A 135 -2.21 23.52 -8.06
N ASP A 136 -1.31 23.48 -7.08
CA ASP A 136 0.11 23.56 -7.35
C ASP A 136 0.60 22.27 -8.02
N ALA A 137 0.98 22.39 -9.28
CA ALA A 137 1.73 21.34 -9.96
C ALA A 137 3.15 21.30 -9.38
N PHE A 138 3.62 20.12 -9.01
CA PHE A 138 5.05 19.95 -8.69
C PHE A 138 5.85 20.27 -9.95
N VAL A 139 6.86 21.14 -9.79
CA VAL A 139 7.82 21.37 -10.88
C VAL A 139 8.68 20.12 -10.97
N PRO A 140 8.67 19.41 -12.11
CA PRO A 140 9.57 18.28 -12.30
C PRO A 140 11.02 18.68 -12.13
N VAL A 141 11.81 17.83 -11.50
CA VAL A 141 13.26 18.01 -11.43
C VAL A 141 13.82 17.84 -12.84
N GLU A 142 14.56 18.82 -13.31
CA GLU A 142 15.31 18.71 -14.56
C GLU A 142 16.48 17.72 -14.35
N HIS A 143 16.67 16.80 -15.30
CA HIS A 143 17.76 15.82 -15.27
C HIS A 143 17.86 14.98 -13.98
N PRO A 144 16.76 14.33 -13.52
CA PRO A 144 16.80 13.53 -12.30
C PRO A 144 17.75 12.33 -12.38
N GLU A 145 18.12 11.90 -13.61
CA GLU A 145 19.09 10.85 -13.90
C GLU A 145 20.50 11.15 -13.40
N ASN A 146 20.85 12.44 -13.24
CA ASN A 146 22.16 12.86 -12.71
C ASN A 146 22.34 12.52 -11.22
N ASN A 147 21.24 12.33 -10.49
CA ASN A 147 21.24 11.97 -9.07
C ASN A 147 20.33 10.76 -8.84
N ALA A 148 20.69 9.63 -9.48
CA ALA A 148 19.91 8.41 -9.47
C ALA A 148 20.50 7.33 -8.56
N ILE A 149 19.63 6.51 -7.95
CA ILE A 149 19.99 5.33 -7.16
C ILE A 149 19.23 4.10 -7.66
N GLY A 150 19.91 2.95 -7.75
CA GLY A 150 19.29 1.65 -8.00
C GLY A 150 19.15 0.86 -6.70
N LEU A 151 18.03 0.16 -6.51
CA LEU A 151 17.75 -0.64 -5.33
C LEU A 151 17.41 -2.07 -5.74
N ASP A 152 18.27 -3.01 -5.38
CA ASP A 152 18.01 -4.45 -5.52
C ASP A 152 17.31 -5.01 -4.27
N TYR A 153 16.25 -5.80 -4.45
CA TYR A 153 15.48 -6.38 -3.36
C TYR A 153 16.23 -7.47 -2.61
N LYS A 154 16.28 -7.36 -1.28
CA LYS A 154 16.91 -8.35 -0.41
C LYS A 154 15.90 -9.03 0.52
N SER A 155 15.76 -10.35 0.42
CA SER A 155 14.75 -11.11 1.19
C SER A 155 15.02 -11.16 2.69
N ASP A 156 16.27 -11.12 3.11
CA ASP A 156 16.71 -11.12 4.52
C ASP A 156 16.94 -9.71 5.10
N GLY A 157 16.91 -8.68 4.22
CA GLY A 157 16.97 -7.27 4.52
C GLY A 157 15.77 -6.50 3.94
N LEU A 158 16.03 -5.37 3.33
CA LEU A 158 15.08 -4.59 2.56
C LEU A 158 15.59 -4.39 1.12
N TYR A 159 16.79 -3.85 0.96
CA TYR A 159 17.48 -3.68 -0.33
C TYR A 159 19.00 -3.61 -0.15
N THR A 160 19.72 -3.79 -1.26
CA THR A 160 21.10 -3.34 -1.47
C THR A 160 21.04 -2.21 -2.51
N ASP A 161 21.76 -1.11 -2.32
CA ASP A 161 21.79 -0.01 -3.25
C ASP A 161 23.01 -0.04 -4.19
N SER A 162 22.97 0.79 -5.24
CA SER A 162 24.04 0.89 -6.24
C SER A 162 25.33 1.56 -5.72
N GLU A 163 25.34 2.07 -4.50
CA GLU A 163 26.52 2.61 -3.81
C GLU A 163 27.17 1.57 -2.87
N GLY A 164 26.59 0.36 -2.80
CA GLY A 164 27.10 -0.74 -1.96
C GLY A 164 26.53 -0.78 -0.53
N ASN A 165 25.61 0.14 -0.19
CA ASN A 165 25.01 0.14 1.13
C ASN A 165 23.90 -0.93 1.21
N GLN A 166 23.76 -1.57 2.37
CA GLN A 166 22.74 -2.56 2.62
C GLN A 166 21.75 -2.09 3.68
N CYS A 167 20.46 -2.05 3.32
CA CYS A 167 19.40 -1.75 4.26
C CYS A 167 18.84 -3.03 4.87
N GLY A 168 18.97 -3.17 6.19
CA GLY A 168 18.44 -4.31 6.93
C GLY A 168 16.94 -4.21 7.17
N SER A 169 16.31 -5.32 7.57
CA SER A 169 14.92 -5.35 8.05
C SER A 169 14.89 -5.70 9.55
N PRO A 170 14.21 -4.88 10.37
CA PRO A 170 14.14 -5.13 11.82
C PRO A 170 13.34 -6.36 12.22
N LYS A 171 12.66 -7.05 11.29
CA LYS A 171 11.92 -8.31 11.47
C LYS A 171 10.86 -8.20 12.60
N TYR A 172 10.06 -7.13 12.60
CA TYR A 172 9.11 -6.78 13.66
C TYR A 172 8.06 -7.86 13.92
N TYR A 173 7.55 -8.51 12.86
CA TYR A 173 6.60 -9.60 13.01
C TYR A 173 7.25 -10.81 13.71
N ARG A 174 8.46 -11.20 13.31
CA ARG A 174 9.19 -12.31 13.93
C ARG A 174 9.47 -12.06 15.41
N LYS A 175 9.87 -10.82 15.77
CA LYS A 175 10.06 -10.38 17.16
C LYS A 175 8.76 -10.43 17.96
N GLY A 176 7.63 -10.00 17.38
CA GLY A 176 6.30 -10.01 18.02
C GLY A 176 5.61 -11.38 18.06
N GLN A 177 6.07 -12.36 17.28
CA GLN A 177 5.36 -13.62 17.04
C GLN A 177 5.12 -14.45 18.32
N LYS A 178 6.06 -14.49 19.25
CA LYS A 178 5.89 -15.23 20.52
C LYS A 178 4.75 -14.65 21.34
N ARG A 179 4.67 -13.30 21.48
CA ARG A 179 3.59 -12.60 22.18
C ARG A 179 2.25 -12.84 21.51
N LEU A 180 2.20 -12.73 20.19
CA LEU A 180 0.98 -12.95 19.40
C LEU A 180 0.45 -14.38 19.56
N LYS A 181 1.33 -15.40 19.43
CA LYS A 181 0.95 -16.81 19.64
C LYS A 181 0.40 -17.05 21.05
N LYS A 182 1.03 -16.47 22.09
CA LYS A 182 0.55 -16.57 23.49
C LYS A 182 -0.85 -15.97 23.65
N ALA A 183 -1.10 -14.78 23.04
CA ALA A 183 -2.40 -14.13 23.08
C ALA A 183 -3.48 -14.93 22.33
N GLN A 184 -3.15 -15.49 21.16
CA GLN A 184 -4.04 -16.35 20.36
C GLN A 184 -4.39 -17.65 21.09
N ARG A 185 -3.42 -18.31 21.77
CA ARG A 185 -3.71 -19.49 22.59
C ARG A 185 -4.69 -19.18 23.73
N LYS A 186 -4.53 -18.03 24.40
CA LYS A 186 -5.46 -17.61 25.46
C LYS A 186 -6.87 -17.33 24.91
N LEU A 187 -7.00 -16.83 23.68
CA LEU A 187 -8.29 -16.60 23.05
C LEU A 187 -9.07 -17.89 22.80
N ARG A 188 -8.39 -18.98 22.43
CA ARG A 188 -9.03 -20.29 22.16
C ARG A 188 -9.82 -20.85 23.35
N HIS A 189 -9.42 -20.50 24.57
CA HIS A 189 -10.08 -20.91 25.82
C HIS A 189 -11.17 -19.93 26.29
N LYS A 190 -11.58 -18.97 25.44
CA LYS A 190 -12.63 -18.00 25.78
C LYS A 190 -13.89 -18.30 24.99
N GLN A 191 -15.04 -18.21 25.68
CA GLN A 191 -16.34 -18.38 25.04
C GLN A 191 -16.57 -17.28 24.00
N PRO A 192 -16.80 -17.64 22.71
CA PRO A 192 -17.09 -16.66 21.67
C PRO A 192 -18.25 -15.74 22.04
N GLY A 193 -18.11 -14.43 21.78
CA GLY A 193 -19.12 -13.42 22.09
C GLY A 193 -19.09 -12.86 23.51
N SER A 194 -18.46 -13.56 24.48
CA SER A 194 -18.34 -13.08 25.85
C SER A 194 -17.48 -11.79 25.97
N ASN A 195 -17.65 -11.04 27.06
CA ASN A 195 -16.82 -9.85 27.30
C ASN A 195 -15.34 -10.20 27.42
N ASN A 196 -15.00 -11.34 28.01
CA ASN A 196 -13.61 -11.82 28.09
C ASN A 196 -13.05 -12.18 26.72
N TYR A 197 -13.85 -12.77 25.83
CA TYR A 197 -13.48 -13.00 24.44
C TYR A 197 -13.21 -11.68 23.71
N LYS A 198 -14.10 -10.67 23.83
CA LYS A 198 -13.93 -9.35 23.23
C LYS A 198 -12.68 -8.65 23.75
N LYS A 199 -12.38 -8.73 25.04
CA LYS A 199 -11.14 -8.19 25.64
C LYS A 199 -9.89 -8.89 25.05
N ALA A 200 -9.90 -10.21 24.91
CA ALA A 200 -8.81 -10.97 24.33
C ALA A 200 -8.60 -10.64 22.82
N CYS A 201 -9.67 -10.48 22.05
CA CYS A 201 -9.59 -10.02 20.64
C CYS A 201 -8.94 -8.63 20.55
N ARG A 202 -9.33 -7.68 21.41
CA ARG A 202 -8.71 -6.35 21.44
C ARG A 202 -7.22 -6.41 21.77
N LYS A 203 -6.80 -7.31 22.67
CA LYS A 203 -5.38 -7.50 22.99
C LYS A 203 -4.59 -8.00 21.78
N ILE A 204 -5.12 -8.99 21.06
CA ILE A 204 -4.51 -9.47 19.80
C ILE A 204 -4.47 -8.35 18.76
N GLY A 205 -5.56 -7.58 18.62
CA GLY A 205 -5.61 -6.40 17.75
C GLY A 205 -4.52 -5.37 18.06
N LYS A 206 -4.29 -5.08 19.34
CA LYS A 206 -3.21 -4.17 19.78
C LYS A 206 -1.83 -4.66 19.35
N GLU A 207 -1.53 -5.95 19.50
CA GLU A 207 -0.24 -6.53 19.07
C GLU A 207 -0.06 -6.45 17.53
N HIS A 208 -1.11 -6.73 16.75
CA HIS A 208 -1.05 -6.59 15.29
C HIS A 208 -0.82 -5.13 14.85
N VAL A 209 -1.55 -4.19 15.44
CA VAL A 209 -1.41 -2.76 15.13
C VAL A 209 -0.02 -2.26 15.52
N HIS A 210 0.49 -2.68 16.68
CA HIS A 210 1.84 -2.31 17.12
C HIS A 210 2.91 -2.76 16.11
N ILE A 211 2.89 -4.04 15.68
CA ILE A 211 3.82 -4.58 14.68
C ILE A 211 3.69 -3.84 13.34
N ALA A 212 2.45 -3.58 12.89
CA ALA A 212 2.19 -2.87 11.65
C ALA A 212 2.71 -1.42 11.69
N ASN A 213 2.51 -0.71 12.81
CA ASN A 213 2.96 0.66 13.00
C ASN A 213 4.48 0.76 13.06
N GLN A 214 5.16 -0.15 13.77
CA GLN A 214 6.62 -0.19 13.81
C GLN A 214 7.21 -0.38 12.40
N ARG A 215 6.66 -1.31 11.60
CA ARG A 215 7.08 -1.51 10.22
C ARG A 215 6.83 -0.26 9.39
N LYS A 216 5.64 0.31 9.48
CA LYS A 216 5.26 1.50 8.73
C LYS A 216 6.16 2.69 9.06
N ASP A 217 6.44 2.93 10.33
CA ASP A 217 7.34 4.01 10.78
C ASP A 217 8.75 3.83 10.23
N TYR A 218 9.30 2.62 10.32
CA TYR A 218 10.61 2.29 9.76
C TYR A 218 10.68 2.56 8.26
N LEU A 219 9.72 2.01 7.49
CA LEU A 219 9.68 2.19 6.04
C LEU A 219 9.46 3.66 5.64
N HIS A 220 8.70 4.42 6.42
CA HIS A 220 8.53 5.86 6.20
C HIS A 220 9.85 6.62 6.39
N LYS A 221 10.64 6.29 7.41
CA LYS A 221 11.94 6.92 7.68
C LYS A 221 12.91 6.67 6.53
N ILE A 222 13.13 5.39 6.19
CA ILE A 222 14.04 5.00 5.10
C ILE A 222 13.60 5.61 3.76
N SER A 223 12.30 5.49 3.40
CA SER A 223 11.83 6.06 2.13
C SER A 223 11.90 7.59 2.10
N THR A 224 11.80 8.29 3.24
CA THR A 224 11.97 9.74 3.30
C THR A 224 13.44 10.13 3.10
N GLU A 225 14.35 9.40 3.72
CA GLU A 225 15.79 9.58 3.60
C GLU A 225 16.23 9.46 2.14
N ILE A 226 15.88 8.36 1.47
CA ILE A 226 16.20 8.14 0.05
C ILE A 226 15.61 9.25 -0.83
N THR A 227 14.31 9.57 -0.66
CA THR A 227 13.66 10.59 -1.50
C THR A 227 14.12 12.03 -1.20
N ASN A 228 14.80 12.28 -0.06
CA ASN A 228 15.48 13.53 0.20
C ASN A 228 16.82 13.60 -0.53
N GLN A 229 17.54 12.47 -0.59
CA GLN A 229 18.90 12.39 -1.08
C GLN A 229 18.96 12.29 -2.61
N TYR A 230 18.09 11.49 -3.22
CA TYR A 230 18.10 11.18 -4.65
C TYR A 230 16.92 11.81 -5.39
N ASP A 231 17.13 12.12 -6.67
CA ASP A 231 16.12 12.68 -7.57
C ASP A 231 15.47 11.62 -8.45
N MET A 232 16.15 10.48 -8.60
CA MET A 232 15.63 9.31 -9.31
C MET A 232 15.87 8.04 -8.51
N VAL A 233 14.85 7.18 -8.41
CA VAL A 233 14.98 5.86 -7.79
C VAL A 233 14.52 4.79 -8.76
N CYS A 234 15.41 3.83 -9.04
CA CYS A 234 15.18 2.70 -9.92
C CYS A 234 15.03 1.41 -9.11
N VAL A 235 14.01 0.62 -9.40
CA VAL A 235 13.73 -0.67 -8.75
C VAL A 235 13.27 -1.70 -9.76
N GLU A 236 13.35 -2.99 -9.43
CA GLU A 236 12.72 -4.06 -10.23
C GLU A 236 11.20 -4.13 -10.05
N ASP A 237 10.47 -4.50 -11.11
CA ASP A 237 9.02 -4.76 -11.04
C ASP A 237 8.73 -6.18 -10.51
N LEU A 238 8.92 -6.37 -9.22
CA LEU A 238 8.73 -7.66 -8.56
C LEU A 238 7.26 -7.90 -8.16
N ASP A 239 6.74 -9.09 -8.50
CA ASP A 239 5.42 -9.52 -8.02
C ASP A 239 5.49 -10.02 -6.56
N MET A 240 5.29 -9.09 -5.63
CA MET A 240 5.29 -9.38 -4.19
C MET A 240 4.21 -10.39 -3.77
N LYS A 241 3.14 -10.57 -4.52
CA LYS A 241 2.10 -11.58 -4.22
C LYS A 241 2.63 -12.98 -4.51
N VAL A 242 3.27 -13.17 -5.64
CA VAL A 242 3.91 -14.44 -5.99
C VAL A 242 5.01 -14.77 -4.99
N MET A 243 5.88 -13.82 -4.68
CA MET A 243 6.98 -14.00 -3.72
C MET A 243 6.51 -14.25 -2.28
N SER A 244 5.29 -13.82 -1.91
CA SER A 244 4.72 -14.08 -0.58
C SER A 244 4.05 -15.44 -0.44
N ASN A 245 3.90 -16.22 -1.52
CA ASN A 245 3.30 -17.54 -1.48
C ASN A 245 4.19 -18.57 -0.78
N LYS A 246 3.55 -19.57 -0.18
CA LYS A 246 4.26 -20.65 0.54
C LYS A 246 5.25 -21.42 -0.35
N GLY A 247 4.92 -21.61 -1.63
CA GLY A 247 5.76 -22.31 -2.59
C GLY A 247 7.10 -21.63 -2.91
N PHE A 248 7.20 -20.31 -2.61
CA PHE A 248 8.43 -19.54 -2.85
C PHE A 248 9.47 -19.65 -1.69
N GLY A 249 9.12 -20.31 -0.58
CA GLY A 249 10.01 -20.53 0.57
C GLY A 249 10.20 -19.28 1.47
N ASN A 250 10.26 -18.09 0.90
CA ASN A 250 10.58 -16.83 1.60
C ASN A 250 9.37 -15.95 1.95
N GLY A 251 8.12 -16.41 1.74
CA GLY A 251 6.91 -15.60 1.88
C GLY A 251 6.78 -14.88 3.22
N LYS A 252 7.25 -15.50 4.32
CA LYS A 252 7.22 -14.87 5.65
C LYS A 252 8.22 -13.71 5.76
N ALA A 253 9.39 -13.80 5.15
CA ALA A 253 10.38 -12.73 5.13
C ALA A 253 9.88 -11.57 4.27
N THR A 254 9.38 -11.85 3.07
CA THR A 254 8.77 -10.90 2.14
C THR A 254 7.64 -10.11 2.80
N MET A 255 6.75 -10.78 3.55
CA MET A 255 5.66 -10.13 4.29
C MET A 255 6.15 -9.32 5.49
N ASP A 256 7.25 -9.73 6.13
CA ASP A 256 7.77 -9.04 7.32
C ASP A 256 8.55 -7.78 6.94
N ASN A 257 9.35 -7.80 5.88
CA ASN A 257 10.09 -6.61 5.43
C ASN A 257 9.21 -5.55 4.77
N GLY A 258 8.12 -5.92 4.10
CA GLY A 258 7.14 -5.00 3.54
C GLY A 258 7.62 -4.21 2.33
N TYR A 259 8.48 -4.81 1.49
CA TYR A 259 9.08 -4.16 0.32
C TYR A 259 8.05 -3.50 -0.62
N GLY A 260 6.93 -4.16 -0.92
CA GLY A 260 5.87 -3.56 -1.74
C GLY A 260 5.27 -2.28 -1.12
N MET A 261 5.20 -2.20 0.21
CA MET A 261 4.79 -0.96 0.91
C MET A 261 5.88 0.12 0.77
N PHE A 262 7.13 -0.27 0.88
CA PHE A 262 8.29 0.61 0.69
C PHE A 262 8.33 1.22 -0.72
N CYS A 263 8.20 0.40 -1.78
CA CYS A 263 8.12 0.88 -3.16
C CYS A 263 6.95 1.86 -3.39
N ASN A 264 5.77 1.58 -2.80
CA ASN A 264 4.66 2.53 -2.84
C ASN A 264 4.98 3.85 -2.14
N MET A 265 5.71 3.81 -1.01
CA MET A 265 6.12 5.03 -0.30
C MET A 265 7.15 5.84 -1.10
N LEU A 266 8.11 5.20 -1.77
CA LEU A 266 9.03 5.85 -2.68
C LEU A 266 8.28 6.54 -3.82
N ARG A 267 7.40 5.81 -4.50
CA ARG A 267 6.65 6.31 -5.65
C ARG A 267 5.89 7.60 -5.35
N TYR A 268 5.04 7.62 -4.30
CA TYR A 268 4.26 8.83 -4.05
C TYR A 268 5.11 9.98 -3.49
N LYS A 269 6.15 9.69 -2.69
CA LYS A 269 7.03 10.74 -2.14
C LYS A 269 7.90 11.38 -3.21
N LEU A 270 8.36 10.63 -4.20
CA LEU A 270 9.08 11.17 -5.35
C LEU A 270 8.13 12.00 -6.22
N ALA A 271 6.94 11.47 -6.53
CA ALA A 271 5.92 12.21 -7.27
C ALA A 271 5.55 13.53 -6.58
N ASP A 272 5.35 13.53 -5.25
CA ASP A 272 5.07 14.72 -4.44
C ASP A 272 6.21 15.78 -4.47
N ARG A 273 7.36 15.46 -5.07
CA ARG A 273 8.53 16.33 -5.16
C ARG A 273 8.99 16.59 -6.59
N GLY A 274 8.23 16.17 -7.58
CA GLY A 274 8.58 16.26 -8.99
C GLY A 274 9.78 15.40 -9.38
N LYS A 275 10.08 14.34 -8.60
CA LYS A 275 11.20 13.42 -8.78
C LYS A 275 10.78 12.13 -9.47
N ALA A 276 11.73 11.40 -10.06
CA ALA A 276 11.47 10.23 -10.88
C ALA A 276 11.46 8.91 -10.06
N TYR A 277 10.49 8.04 -10.36
CA TYR A 277 10.45 6.67 -9.88
C TYR A 277 10.31 5.72 -11.07
N VAL A 278 11.32 4.91 -11.32
CA VAL A 278 11.38 4.00 -12.46
C VAL A 278 11.33 2.55 -11.99
N ARG A 279 10.52 1.74 -12.67
CA ARG A 279 10.50 0.29 -12.47
C ARG A 279 10.97 -0.39 -13.74
N ILE A 280 12.12 -1.06 -13.67
CA ILE A 280 12.65 -1.84 -14.78
C ILE A 280 11.89 -3.17 -14.90
N ASP A 281 11.93 -3.75 -16.10
CA ASP A 281 11.30 -5.03 -16.37
C ASP A 281 11.89 -6.15 -15.46
N LYS A 282 11.00 -6.96 -14.89
CA LYS A 282 11.35 -8.09 -14.02
C LYS A 282 12.19 -9.19 -14.69
N TRP A 283 12.24 -9.20 -16.02
CA TRP A 283 13.01 -10.16 -16.80
C TRP A 283 14.39 -9.63 -17.18
N TYR A 284 14.70 -8.36 -16.90
CA TYR A 284 16.02 -7.83 -17.08
C TYR A 284 17.03 -8.59 -16.21
N PRO A 285 18.12 -9.15 -16.80
CA PRO A 285 19.04 -10.01 -16.06
C PRO A 285 20.02 -9.22 -15.18
N SER A 286 19.51 -8.39 -14.29
CA SER A 286 20.29 -7.45 -13.45
C SER A 286 21.42 -8.12 -12.70
N SER A 287 21.18 -9.30 -12.10
CA SER A 287 22.17 -10.04 -11.33
C SER A 287 23.12 -10.89 -12.18
N GLN A 288 22.84 -11.05 -13.48
CA GLN A 288 23.65 -11.87 -14.40
C GLN A 288 24.50 -11.03 -15.35
N THR A 289 24.25 -9.74 -15.45
CA THR A 289 24.97 -8.81 -16.33
C THR A 289 26.11 -8.17 -15.56
N CYS A 290 27.30 -8.15 -16.15
CA CYS A 290 28.43 -7.42 -15.58
C CYS A 290 28.19 -5.91 -15.71
N SER A 291 28.17 -5.18 -14.60
CA SER A 291 27.95 -3.73 -14.58
C SER A 291 29.11 -2.90 -15.20
N CYS A 292 30.27 -3.54 -15.41
CA CYS A 292 31.43 -2.86 -16.02
C CYS A 292 31.47 -3.00 -17.53
N CYS A 293 31.18 -4.20 -18.08
CA CYS A 293 31.33 -4.45 -19.53
C CYS A 293 30.06 -4.89 -20.24
N GLY A 294 28.97 -5.14 -19.52
CA GLY A 294 27.69 -5.55 -20.09
C GLY A 294 27.58 -7.04 -20.44
N SER A 295 28.62 -7.85 -20.28
CA SER A 295 28.59 -9.28 -20.56
C SER A 295 27.61 -10.01 -19.67
N VAL A 296 26.88 -10.97 -20.22
CA VAL A 296 25.85 -11.74 -19.48
C VAL A 296 26.42 -13.11 -19.10
N HIS A 297 26.30 -13.45 -17.83
CA HIS A 297 26.81 -14.66 -17.20
C HIS A 297 25.67 -15.54 -16.69
N PRO A 298 25.13 -16.48 -17.50
CA PRO A 298 23.98 -17.33 -17.13
C PRO A 298 24.18 -18.20 -15.91
N GLU A 299 25.42 -18.57 -15.56
CA GLU A 299 25.78 -19.32 -14.37
C GLU A 299 25.45 -18.61 -13.07
N LEU A 300 25.34 -17.26 -13.10
CA LEU A 300 24.92 -16.44 -11.94
C LEU A 300 23.43 -16.57 -11.61
N LYS A 301 22.66 -17.41 -12.32
CA LYS A 301 21.33 -17.85 -11.85
C LYS A 301 21.40 -18.59 -10.53
N ASP A 302 22.52 -19.21 -10.24
CA ASP A 302 22.75 -19.83 -8.93
C ASP A 302 22.81 -18.76 -7.83
N LEU A 303 21.81 -18.78 -6.96
CA LEU A 303 21.66 -17.82 -5.86
C LEU A 303 22.71 -18.01 -4.74
N THR A 304 23.49 -19.09 -4.78
CA THR A 304 24.56 -19.33 -3.79
C THR A 304 25.82 -18.52 -4.08
N ILE A 305 26.02 -18.11 -5.34
CA ILE A 305 27.15 -17.27 -5.76
C ILE A 305 26.90 -15.85 -5.29
N ARG A 306 27.71 -15.36 -4.35
CA ARG A 306 27.59 -14.02 -3.79
C ARG A 306 28.62 -13.03 -4.29
N SER A 307 29.83 -13.54 -4.59
CA SER A 307 30.93 -12.77 -5.19
C SER A 307 31.45 -13.51 -6.40
N TRP A 308 31.81 -12.80 -7.44
CA TRP A 308 32.28 -13.39 -8.69
C TRP A 308 33.20 -12.44 -9.45
N VAL A 309 33.98 -12.99 -10.36
CA VAL A 309 34.89 -12.25 -11.24
C VAL A 309 34.41 -12.39 -12.68
N CYS A 310 34.23 -11.28 -13.38
CA CYS A 310 33.84 -11.30 -14.79
C CYS A 310 34.93 -11.97 -15.64
N CYS A 311 34.55 -12.97 -16.45
CA CYS A 311 35.52 -13.68 -17.31
C CYS A 311 36.06 -12.78 -18.44
N ASP A 312 35.31 -11.74 -18.84
CA ASP A 312 35.68 -10.87 -19.96
C ASP A 312 36.52 -9.67 -19.50
N CYS A 313 36.02 -8.86 -18.55
CA CYS A 313 36.73 -7.65 -18.13
C CYS A 313 37.54 -7.79 -16.83
N LYS A 314 37.47 -8.95 -16.16
CA LYS A 314 38.18 -9.28 -14.90
C LYS A 314 37.77 -8.44 -13.71
N ALA A 315 36.67 -7.70 -13.78
CA ALA A 315 36.14 -6.95 -12.65
C ALA A 315 35.58 -7.90 -11.59
N GLU A 316 35.84 -7.60 -10.31
CA GLU A 316 35.28 -8.29 -9.16
C GLU A 316 33.97 -7.67 -8.75
N HIS A 317 32.97 -8.50 -8.47
CA HIS A 317 31.63 -8.05 -8.15
C HIS A 317 31.08 -8.70 -6.88
N ASP A 318 30.47 -7.91 -5.99
CA ASP A 318 29.40 -8.39 -5.13
C ASP A 318 28.13 -8.47 -5.97
N ARG A 319 27.42 -9.58 -5.89
CA ARG A 319 26.26 -9.87 -6.74
C ARG A 319 25.13 -8.87 -6.54
N ASP A 320 24.80 -8.56 -5.26
CA ASP A 320 23.67 -7.70 -4.92
C ASP A 320 23.99 -6.24 -5.32
N VAL A 321 25.23 -5.79 -5.13
CA VAL A 321 25.70 -4.46 -5.55
C VAL A 321 25.73 -4.34 -7.09
N ASN A 322 26.26 -5.35 -7.78
CA ASN A 322 26.26 -5.39 -9.24
C ASN A 322 24.83 -5.32 -9.81
N ALA A 323 23.88 -6.06 -9.21
CA ALA A 323 22.48 -5.99 -9.61
C ALA A 323 21.89 -4.60 -9.40
N ALA A 324 22.16 -3.95 -8.27
CA ALA A 324 21.67 -2.60 -7.98
C ALA A 324 22.23 -1.55 -8.96
N ILE A 325 23.50 -1.66 -9.37
CA ILE A 325 24.12 -0.80 -10.40
C ILE A 325 23.39 -1.02 -11.74
N ASN A 326 23.19 -2.26 -12.16
CA ASN A 326 22.49 -2.59 -13.42
C ASN A 326 21.03 -2.10 -13.40
N ILE A 327 20.34 -2.19 -12.25
CA ILE A 327 18.98 -1.64 -12.08
C ILE A 327 18.99 -0.12 -12.27
N LYS A 328 19.99 0.58 -11.73
CA LYS A 328 20.14 2.03 -11.90
C LYS A 328 20.35 2.38 -13.38
N GLU A 329 21.34 1.78 -14.04
CA GLU A 329 21.69 2.09 -15.43
C GLU A 329 20.53 1.78 -16.40
N GLU A 330 19.88 0.63 -16.24
CA GLU A 330 18.71 0.27 -17.04
C GLU A 330 17.54 1.23 -16.78
N GLY A 331 17.33 1.63 -15.53
CA GLY A 331 16.30 2.62 -15.17
C GLY A 331 16.55 3.97 -15.82
N ILE A 332 17.81 4.46 -15.82
CA ILE A 332 18.21 5.69 -16.51
C ILE A 332 17.97 5.55 -18.00
N ARG A 333 18.39 4.44 -18.60
CA ARG A 333 18.19 4.16 -20.03
C ARG A 333 16.71 4.20 -20.41
N GLN A 334 15.83 3.56 -19.63
CA GLN A 334 14.38 3.57 -19.89
C GLN A 334 13.78 4.96 -19.71
N PHE A 335 14.22 5.72 -18.72
CA PHE A 335 13.74 7.08 -18.46
C PHE A 335 14.09 8.03 -19.61
N LEU A 336 15.30 7.93 -20.15
CA LEU A 336 15.76 8.77 -21.27
C LEU A 336 15.15 8.37 -22.62
N ALA A 337 14.68 7.12 -22.75
CA ALA A 337 14.06 6.61 -23.97
C ALA A 337 12.58 6.98 -24.11
N GLY A 338 11.93 7.52 -23.09
CA GLY A 338 10.56 7.99 -23.20
C GLY A 338 9.57 7.66 -22.22
#